data_74e1d1b4d3229efc544689f415105f31
#
_entry.id   74e1d1b4d3229efc544689f415105f31
#
_cell.length_a   1.000
_cell.length_b   1.000
_cell.length_c   1.000
_cell.angle_alpha   90.00
_cell.angle_beta   90.00
_cell.angle_gamma   90.00
#
_symmetry.space_group_name_H-M   'P 1'
#
loop_
_entity.id
_entity.type
_entity.pdbx_description
1 polymer ?
#
loop_
_entity_poly.entity_id
_entity_poly.type
_entity_poly.pdbx_seq_one_letter_code
_entity_poly.pdbx_strand_id
1 'polypeptide(L)'
;MVLLMKRFPLFVTLDQLPVLVVGGGEIAERKIKLILKANANIHVLAKEFSQPVDELIRIHKLKKIQSELNIANLSKSYSLIIAATNSTKTNKDLYRYAQKHHILINVVDEPALCTCTFGSIVERGDLVVAISSGGNAPVYARQLREKIESILPQSTKFLIEFSGSMREKVANTFKQFNKRRVLWETFYEHLSTYKNLDFNQQKSFFKKLLNQHKKLQTGEVFLVGAGPGDPELLTIRALHLLQKADICIYDNLVSKEILELVRRDAHMIYAGKLRDNHTIEQNEINKLLIKYAKKGLRVLRLKGGDPFIFGRGGEEISELMSQKIKFQVVPGITSASGVSAYAGIPLTHRDFSQSCIFITGHEKEGDLKVNWERLNAQNQTIVVYMGLHSLAKITTNLIAVGMAKNMPIAVVQEGTTQNQKVLVSTLSRVVKKVADEKIKSPAILIIGNVVKLRKKIKWFN
;
A
#
# COMPACT_ATOMS: atom_id res chain seq x y z
N MET A 1 -7.52 -5.58 -14.96
CA MET A 1 -8.21 -6.84 -14.53
C MET A 1 -8.28 -6.79 -13.00
N VAL A 2 -9.45 -6.76 -12.41
CA VAL A 2 -9.58 -6.78 -10.94
C VAL A 2 -9.16 -8.16 -10.46
N LEU A 3 -8.12 -8.24 -9.62
CA LEU A 3 -7.71 -9.50 -8.96
C LEU A 3 -8.85 -9.92 -8.02
N LEU A 4 -9.58 -10.98 -8.39
CA LEU A 4 -10.66 -11.52 -7.56
C LEU A 4 -10.07 -12.26 -6.36
N MET A 5 -10.41 -11.84 -5.15
CA MET A 5 -10.11 -12.58 -3.93
C MET A 5 -10.91 -13.89 -3.91
N LYS A 6 -10.23 -15.05 -3.83
CA LYS A 6 -10.90 -16.36 -3.68
C LYS A 6 -11.63 -16.50 -2.33
N ARG A 7 -11.19 -15.83 -1.28
CA ARG A 7 -11.79 -15.84 0.07
C ARG A 7 -11.80 -14.44 0.64
N PHE A 8 -12.93 -14.04 1.18
CA PHE A 8 -13.09 -12.75 1.85
C PHE A 8 -12.82 -12.90 3.36
N PRO A 9 -11.92 -12.09 3.97
CA PRO A 9 -11.64 -12.17 5.39
C PRO A 9 -12.78 -11.57 6.22
N LEU A 10 -13.27 -12.35 7.18
CA LEU A 10 -14.30 -11.95 8.13
C LEU A 10 -13.90 -12.41 9.54
N PHE A 11 -14.26 -11.61 10.54
CA PHE A 11 -14.25 -12.00 11.94
C PHE A 11 -15.69 -12.29 12.36
N VAL A 12 -15.93 -13.50 12.87
CA VAL A 12 -17.27 -13.97 13.23
C VAL A 12 -17.37 -14.04 14.76
N THR A 13 -18.42 -13.45 15.33
CA THR A 13 -18.73 -13.61 16.74
C THR A 13 -19.42 -14.95 16.95
N LEU A 14 -18.82 -15.82 17.77
CA LEU A 14 -19.37 -17.13 18.11
C LEU A 14 -19.84 -17.22 19.57
N ASP A 15 -19.80 -16.14 20.30
CA ASP A 15 -20.17 -16.08 21.72
C ASP A 15 -21.56 -16.70 21.96
N GLN A 16 -21.61 -17.77 22.77
CA GLN A 16 -22.78 -18.57 23.06
C GLN A 16 -23.51 -19.19 21.85
N LEU A 17 -23.01 -19.01 20.63
CA LEU A 17 -23.61 -19.61 19.45
C LEU A 17 -23.30 -21.12 19.35
N PRO A 18 -24.26 -21.94 18.86
CA PRO A 18 -24.06 -23.36 18.73
C PRO A 18 -23.07 -23.72 17.61
N VAL A 19 -22.04 -24.44 17.97
CA VAL A 19 -21.01 -24.94 17.06
C VAL A 19 -20.95 -26.46 17.17
N LEU A 20 -21.02 -27.15 16.01
CA LEU A 20 -20.91 -28.60 15.95
C LEU A 20 -19.48 -29.02 15.53
N VAL A 21 -18.85 -29.85 16.34
CA VAL A 21 -17.60 -30.53 15.98
C VAL A 21 -17.92 -32.01 15.77
N VAL A 22 -17.68 -32.50 14.55
CA VAL A 22 -17.88 -33.91 14.21
C VAL A 22 -16.51 -34.60 14.12
N GLY A 23 -16.26 -35.53 15.04
CA GLY A 23 -15.01 -36.23 15.24
C GLY A 23 -14.57 -36.22 16.71
N GLY A 24 -13.90 -37.28 17.17
CA GLY A 24 -13.46 -37.47 18.55
C GLY A 24 -11.96 -37.65 18.74
N GLY A 25 -11.16 -37.44 17.69
CA GLY A 25 -9.72 -37.64 17.68
C GLY A 25 -8.90 -36.36 17.92
N GLU A 26 -7.59 -36.47 17.75
CA GLU A 26 -6.62 -35.37 17.97
C GLU A 26 -6.92 -34.09 17.17
N ILE A 27 -7.40 -34.24 15.94
CA ILE A 27 -7.77 -33.09 15.09
C ILE A 27 -8.96 -32.34 15.69
N ALA A 28 -9.98 -33.06 16.16
CA ALA A 28 -11.14 -32.49 16.83
C ALA A 28 -10.72 -31.77 18.12
N GLU A 29 -9.83 -32.36 18.90
CA GLU A 29 -9.26 -31.74 20.12
C GLU A 29 -8.67 -30.35 19.84
N ARG A 30 -7.82 -30.26 18.83
CA ARG A 30 -7.19 -28.97 18.43
C ARG A 30 -8.23 -27.93 18.02
N LYS A 31 -9.28 -28.34 17.30
CA LYS A 31 -10.37 -27.45 16.87
C LYS A 31 -11.25 -27.01 18.04
N ILE A 32 -11.58 -27.92 18.95
CA ILE A 32 -12.32 -27.62 20.19
C ILE A 32 -11.54 -26.57 21.01
N LYS A 33 -10.25 -26.79 21.27
CA LYS A 33 -9.40 -25.82 22.00
C LYS A 33 -9.38 -24.42 21.36
N LEU A 34 -9.43 -24.36 20.03
CA LEU A 34 -9.48 -23.08 19.31
C LEU A 34 -10.84 -22.39 19.50
N ILE A 35 -11.93 -23.12 19.35
CA ILE A 35 -13.30 -22.56 19.42
C ILE A 35 -13.70 -22.21 20.86
N LEU A 36 -13.16 -22.91 21.84
CA LEU A 36 -13.34 -22.53 23.27
C LEU A 36 -12.92 -21.09 23.57
N LYS A 37 -11.90 -20.59 22.87
CA LYS A 37 -11.48 -19.18 23.00
C LYS A 37 -12.54 -18.17 22.56
N ALA A 38 -13.47 -18.59 21.72
CA ALA A 38 -14.58 -17.76 21.25
C ALA A 38 -15.85 -17.89 22.11
N ASN A 39 -15.78 -18.57 23.26
CA ASN A 39 -16.89 -18.81 24.18
C ASN A 39 -18.14 -19.39 23.51
N ALA A 40 -17.96 -20.22 22.48
CA ALA A 40 -19.04 -20.85 21.73
C ALA A 40 -19.70 -21.99 22.53
N ASN A 41 -21.00 -22.23 22.25
CA ASN A 41 -21.72 -23.40 22.78
C ASN A 41 -21.38 -24.63 21.90
N ILE A 42 -20.38 -25.41 22.32
CA ILE A 42 -19.80 -26.49 21.53
C ILE A 42 -20.52 -27.81 21.78
N HIS A 43 -21.01 -28.41 20.69
CA HIS A 43 -21.52 -29.77 20.64
C HIS A 43 -20.49 -30.67 19.94
N VAL A 44 -20.10 -31.77 20.55
CA VAL A 44 -19.13 -32.71 19.98
C VAL A 44 -19.83 -34.02 19.66
N LEU A 45 -19.81 -34.42 18.38
CA LEU A 45 -20.44 -35.65 17.90
C LEU A 45 -19.38 -36.61 17.38
N ALA A 46 -19.33 -37.81 17.93
CA ALA A 46 -18.49 -38.88 17.46
C ALA A 46 -19.00 -40.25 17.94
N LYS A 47 -18.58 -41.34 17.26
CA LYS A 47 -18.80 -42.72 17.73
C LYS A 47 -17.96 -43.01 18.97
N GLU A 48 -16.69 -42.60 18.89
CA GLU A 48 -15.69 -42.78 19.93
C GLU A 48 -14.94 -41.46 20.19
N PHE A 49 -14.52 -41.26 21.41
CA PHE A 49 -13.78 -40.09 21.86
C PHE A 49 -12.43 -40.50 22.39
N SER A 50 -11.40 -39.81 21.96
CA SER A 50 -10.07 -39.93 22.63
C SER A 50 -10.11 -39.38 24.04
N GLN A 51 -9.23 -39.88 24.93
CA GLN A 51 -9.11 -39.41 26.30
C GLN A 51 -8.99 -37.86 26.41
N PRO A 52 -8.14 -37.20 25.61
CA PRO A 52 -8.04 -35.73 25.65
C PRO A 52 -9.36 -35.00 25.27
N VAL A 53 -10.12 -35.53 24.32
CA VAL A 53 -11.41 -34.94 23.95
C VAL A 53 -12.46 -35.13 25.04
N ASP A 54 -12.50 -36.33 25.65
CA ASP A 54 -13.40 -36.59 26.79
C ASP A 54 -13.08 -35.67 27.97
N GLU A 55 -11.80 -35.43 28.21
CA GLU A 55 -11.38 -34.50 29.30
C GLU A 55 -11.81 -33.07 29.02
N LEU A 56 -11.65 -32.58 27.76
CA LEU A 56 -12.13 -31.26 27.38
C LEU A 56 -13.67 -31.13 27.52
N ILE A 57 -14.41 -32.15 27.12
CA ILE A 57 -15.86 -32.21 27.28
C ILE A 57 -16.24 -32.07 28.76
N ARG A 58 -15.57 -32.81 29.66
CA ARG A 58 -15.83 -32.80 31.07
C ARG A 58 -15.48 -31.45 31.71
N ILE A 59 -14.27 -30.94 31.46
CA ILE A 59 -13.77 -29.69 32.08
C ILE A 59 -14.62 -28.50 31.65
N HIS A 60 -14.94 -28.39 30.36
CA HIS A 60 -15.68 -27.25 29.82
C HIS A 60 -17.21 -27.49 29.70
N LYS A 61 -17.69 -28.65 30.27
CA LYS A 61 -19.12 -29.01 30.25
C LYS A 61 -19.73 -28.95 28.85
N LEU A 62 -18.99 -29.43 27.85
CA LEU A 62 -19.47 -29.41 26.45
C LEU A 62 -20.55 -30.47 26.24
N LYS A 63 -21.44 -30.25 25.28
CA LYS A 63 -22.46 -31.22 24.92
C LYS A 63 -21.87 -32.38 24.15
N LYS A 64 -21.79 -33.55 24.81
CA LYS A 64 -21.34 -34.82 24.21
C LYS A 64 -22.51 -35.49 23.50
N ILE A 65 -22.30 -35.90 22.24
CA ILE A 65 -23.25 -36.67 21.44
C ILE A 65 -22.52 -37.92 20.94
N GLN A 66 -22.71 -39.02 21.64
CA GLN A 66 -22.07 -40.29 21.30
C GLN A 66 -22.96 -41.10 20.41
N SER A 67 -22.85 -40.90 19.09
CA SER A 67 -23.65 -41.61 18.09
C SER A 67 -22.98 -41.56 16.73
N GLU A 68 -23.49 -42.37 15.81
CA GLU A 68 -23.25 -42.16 14.40
C GLU A 68 -23.94 -40.88 13.91
N LEU A 69 -23.29 -40.24 12.91
CA LEU A 69 -23.89 -39.06 12.31
C LEU A 69 -25.15 -39.43 11.56
N ASN A 70 -26.27 -38.86 11.97
CA ASN A 70 -27.51 -38.90 11.22
C ASN A 70 -27.86 -37.48 10.74
N ILE A 71 -27.69 -37.22 9.45
CA ILE A 71 -27.91 -35.89 8.86
C ILE A 71 -29.38 -35.42 9.04
N ALA A 72 -30.35 -36.34 9.02
CA ALA A 72 -31.77 -36.00 9.16
C ALA A 72 -32.08 -35.39 10.55
N ASN A 73 -31.31 -35.76 11.56
CA ASN A 73 -31.50 -35.33 12.95
C ASN A 73 -30.63 -34.15 13.35
N LEU A 74 -29.83 -33.60 12.41
CA LEU A 74 -29.01 -32.44 12.72
C LEU A 74 -29.86 -31.17 12.87
N SER A 75 -29.54 -30.39 13.91
CA SER A 75 -30.18 -29.11 14.12
C SER A 75 -29.73 -28.09 13.06
N LYS A 76 -30.67 -27.37 12.48
CA LYS A 76 -30.44 -26.27 11.54
C LYS A 76 -29.92 -24.99 12.22
N SER A 77 -29.84 -24.97 13.55
CA SER A 77 -29.46 -23.79 14.33
C SER A 77 -27.94 -23.62 14.51
N TYR A 78 -27.12 -24.55 14.02
CA TYR A 78 -25.67 -24.40 14.08
C TYR A 78 -25.16 -23.21 13.26
N SER A 79 -24.31 -22.41 13.87
CA SER A 79 -23.64 -21.28 13.19
C SER A 79 -22.37 -21.72 12.45
N LEU A 80 -21.74 -22.80 12.95
CA LEU A 80 -20.52 -23.36 12.37
C LEU A 80 -20.51 -24.88 12.57
N ILE A 81 -20.10 -25.61 11.53
CA ILE A 81 -19.79 -27.04 11.58
C ILE A 81 -18.31 -27.25 11.31
N ILE A 82 -17.64 -28.05 12.12
CA ILE A 82 -16.26 -28.50 11.93
C ILE A 82 -16.27 -30.00 11.71
N ALA A 83 -15.96 -30.44 10.49
CA ALA A 83 -15.85 -31.84 10.16
C ALA A 83 -14.38 -32.28 10.31
N ALA A 84 -14.10 -32.99 11.40
CA ALA A 84 -12.78 -33.54 11.75
C ALA A 84 -12.81 -35.07 11.76
N THR A 85 -13.35 -35.66 10.67
CA THR A 85 -13.51 -37.12 10.51
C THR A 85 -12.65 -37.65 9.36
N ASN A 86 -12.27 -38.90 9.43
CA ASN A 86 -11.54 -39.60 8.34
C ASN A 86 -12.48 -40.12 7.24
N SER A 87 -13.81 -39.96 7.37
CA SER A 87 -14.81 -40.44 6.42
C SER A 87 -15.13 -39.39 5.38
N THR A 88 -14.61 -39.57 4.17
CA THR A 88 -14.92 -38.68 3.04
C THR A 88 -16.43 -38.60 2.75
N LYS A 89 -17.17 -39.69 2.96
CA LYS A 89 -18.62 -39.73 2.80
C LYS A 89 -19.28 -38.76 3.82
N THR A 90 -18.96 -38.94 5.10
CA THR A 90 -19.47 -38.11 6.18
C THR A 90 -19.15 -36.62 5.95
N ASN A 91 -17.92 -36.32 5.53
CA ASN A 91 -17.48 -34.97 5.23
C ASN A 91 -18.30 -34.34 4.08
N LYS A 92 -18.52 -35.08 3.00
CA LYS A 92 -19.35 -34.59 1.87
C LYS A 92 -20.83 -34.43 2.26
N ASP A 93 -21.38 -35.33 3.08
CA ASP A 93 -22.76 -35.21 3.53
C ASP A 93 -22.96 -33.99 4.46
N LEU A 94 -22.00 -33.73 5.38
CA LEU A 94 -21.99 -32.53 6.20
C LEU A 94 -21.85 -31.24 5.36
N TYR A 95 -21.01 -31.27 4.32
CA TYR A 95 -20.87 -30.14 3.40
C TYR A 95 -22.18 -29.84 2.68
N ARG A 96 -22.84 -30.86 2.10
CA ARG A 96 -24.13 -30.67 1.42
C ARG A 96 -25.20 -30.15 2.39
N TYR A 97 -25.21 -30.68 3.61
CA TYR A 97 -26.13 -30.20 4.66
C TYR A 97 -25.87 -28.74 4.99
N ALA A 98 -24.61 -28.35 5.24
CA ALA A 98 -24.23 -27.00 5.55
C ALA A 98 -24.59 -26.00 4.43
N GLN A 99 -24.34 -26.39 3.16
CA GLN A 99 -24.71 -25.60 1.98
C GLN A 99 -26.23 -25.38 1.91
N LYS A 100 -27.01 -26.44 2.09
CA LYS A 100 -28.49 -26.38 2.06
C LYS A 100 -29.07 -25.45 3.12
N HIS A 101 -28.42 -25.35 4.27
CA HIS A 101 -28.90 -24.58 5.41
C HIS A 101 -28.13 -23.29 5.67
N HIS A 102 -27.22 -22.88 4.75
CA HIS A 102 -26.40 -21.66 4.86
C HIS A 102 -25.56 -21.61 6.15
N ILE A 103 -25.07 -22.76 6.62
CA ILE A 103 -24.22 -22.88 7.79
C ILE A 103 -22.75 -22.79 7.36
N LEU A 104 -21.93 -22.08 8.10
CA LEU A 104 -20.49 -22.09 7.86
C LEU A 104 -19.92 -23.51 8.12
N ILE A 105 -19.07 -24.00 7.22
CA ILE A 105 -18.44 -25.30 7.41
C ILE A 105 -16.95 -25.27 7.11
N ASN A 106 -16.19 -25.93 7.99
CA ASN A 106 -14.79 -26.24 7.81
C ASN A 106 -14.62 -27.77 7.80
N VAL A 107 -14.23 -28.34 6.67
CA VAL A 107 -13.82 -29.73 6.56
C VAL A 107 -12.29 -29.77 6.62
N VAL A 108 -11.75 -30.45 7.62
CA VAL A 108 -10.32 -30.46 7.83
C VAL A 108 -9.63 -31.21 6.68
N ASP A 109 -8.53 -30.64 6.18
CA ASP A 109 -7.71 -31.12 5.07
C ASP A 109 -8.43 -31.23 3.70
N GLU A 110 -9.68 -30.77 3.60
CA GLU A 110 -10.44 -30.73 2.34
C GLU A 110 -10.90 -29.30 1.98
N PRO A 111 -10.03 -28.43 1.47
CA PRO A 111 -10.35 -27.02 1.19
C PRO A 111 -11.52 -26.81 0.22
N ALA A 112 -11.78 -27.78 -0.68
CA ALA A 112 -12.89 -27.74 -1.64
C ALA A 112 -14.26 -27.88 -0.95
N LEU A 113 -14.31 -28.50 0.22
CA LEU A 113 -15.52 -28.70 1.03
C LEU A 113 -15.64 -27.68 2.16
N CYS A 114 -14.94 -26.54 2.08
CA CYS A 114 -14.95 -25.50 3.11
C CYS A 114 -15.61 -24.22 2.62
N THR A 115 -16.61 -23.70 3.36
CA THR A 115 -17.11 -22.33 3.19
C THR A 115 -16.31 -21.32 4.03
N CYS A 116 -15.69 -21.79 5.12
CA CYS A 116 -14.77 -20.99 5.93
C CYS A 116 -13.48 -21.77 6.24
N THR A 117 -12.41 -21.07 6.55
CA THR A 117 -11.11 -21.67 6.88
C THR A 117 -10.50 -21.00 8.09
N PHE A 118 -9.83 -21.80 8.93
CA PHE A 118 -9.02 -21.29 10.03
C PHE A 118 -7.63 -20.91 9.51
N GLY A 119 -7.24 -19.67 9.76
CA GLY A 119 -5.89 -19.17 9.45
C GLY A 119 -4.89 -19.44 10.57
N SER A 120 -3.65 -19.01 10.35
CA SER A 120 -2.67 -18.85 11.43
C SER A 120 -3.04 -17.60 12.24
N ILE A 121 -3.20 -17.72 13.55
CA ILE A 121 -3.76 -16.65 14.41
C ILE A 121 -2.69 -16.17 15.39
N VAL A 122 -2.57 -14.83 15.51
CA VAL A 122 -1.87 -14.12 16.61
C VAL A 122 -2.92 -13.36 17.41
N GLU A 123 -2.91 -13.54 18.73
CA GLU A 123 -3.91 -12.99 19.64
C GLU A 123 -3.24 -12.19 20.76
N ARG A 124 -3.75 -10.98 21.04
CA ARG A 124 -3.35 -10.10 22.14
C ARG A 124 -4.60 -9.44 22.75
N GLY A 125 -5.39 -10.27 23.47
CA GLY A 125 -6.72 -9.86 23.92
C GLY A 125 -7.66 -9.63 22.72
N ASP A 126 -8.31 -8.47 22.64
CA ASP A 126 -9.23 -8.14 21.54
C ASP A 126 -8.52 -7.89 20.20
N LEU A 127 -7.18 -7.75 20.21
CA LEU A 127 -6.42 -7.68 18.96
C LEU A 127 -6.19 -9.09 18.42
N VAL A 128 -6.76 -9.38 17.28
CA VAL A 128 -6.59 -10.64 16.55
C VAL A 128 -6.05 -10.38 15.15
N VAL A 129 -4.98 -11.08 14.78
CA VAL A 129 -4.44 -11.11 13.42
C VAL A 129 -4.61 -12.52 12.87
N ALA A 130 -5.34 -12.67 11.78
CA ALA A 130 -5.54 -13.94 11.10
C ALA A 130 -4.89 -13.92 9.72
N ILE A 131 -4.10 -14.95 9.40
CA ILE A 131 -3.34 -15.05 8.15
C ILE A 131 -3.81 -16.31 7.42
N SER A 132 -4.26 -16.16 6.18
CA SER A 132 -4.67 -17.27 5.34
C SER A 132 -3.97 -17.22 3.99
N SER A 133 -3.43 -18.36 3.56
CA SER A 133 -2.91 -18.58 2.20
C SER A 133 -3.92 -19.28 1.29
N GLY A 134 -5.19 -19.39 1.72
CA GLY A 134 -6.22 -20.15 1.01
C GLY A 134 -5.95 -21.66 0.93
N GLY A 135 -5.06 -22.19 1.79
CA GLY A 135 -4.63 -23.58 1.79
C GLY A 135 -3.39 -23.86 0.91
N ASN A 136 -2.95 -22.89 0.09
CA ASN A 136 -1.87 -23.13 -0.90
C ASN A 136 -0.46 -23.15 -0.25
N ALA A 137 -0.23 -22.38 0.82
CA ALA A 137 1.08 -22.22 1.45
C ALA A 137 0.99 -22.12 2.98
N PRO A 138 0.60 -23.19 3.71
CA PRO A 138 0.41 -23.17 5.14
C PRO A 138 1.71 -22.91 5.92
N VAL A 139 2.86 -23.38 5.40
CA VAL A 139 4.18 -23.12 5.99
C VAL A 139 4.52 -21.62 5.94
N TYR A 140 4.27 -20.97 4.81
CA TYR A 140 4.51 -19.54 4.67
C TYR A 140 3.59 -18.70 5.58
N ALA A 141 2.32 -19.07 5.71
CA ALA A 141 1.40 -18.43 6.65
C ALA A 141 1.88 -18.56 8.10
N ARG A 142 2.49 -19.71 8.48
CA ARG A 142 3.10 -19.91 9.78
C ARG A 142 4.35 -19.02 9.99
N GLN A 143 5.23 -18.91 9.00
CA GLN A 143 6.39 -18.02 9.06
C GLN A 143 5.98 -16.55 9.21
N LEU A 144 4.94 -16.11 8.51
CA LEU A 144 4.38 -14.76 8.69
C LEU A 144 3.82 -14.57 10.11
N ARG A 145 3.15 -15.58 10.66
CA ARG A 145 2.69 -15.56 12.04
C ARG A 145 3.87 -15.36 13.01
N GLU A 146 4.95 -16.12 12.89
CA GLU A 146 6.15 -16.00 13.73
C GLU A 146 6.75 -14.58 13.69
N LYS A 147 6.80 -13.96 12.51
CA LYS A 147 7.25 -12.56 12.36
C LYS A 147 6.31 -11.59 13.08
N ILE A 148 5.00 -11.76 12.97
CA ILE A 148 4.02 -10.90 13.64
C ILE A 148 4.06 -11.10 15.16
N GLU A 149 4.22 -12.34 15.65
CA GLU A 149 4.43 -12.65 17.07
C GLU A 149 5.62 -11.88 17.66
N SER A 150 6.72 -11.73 16.89
CA SER A 150 7.91 -11.00 17.34
C SER A 150 7.73 -9.49 17.39
N ILE A 151 6.81 -8.94 16.59
CA ILE A 151 6.52 -7.50 16.52
C ILE A 151 5.49 -7.08 17.57
N LEU A 152 4.54 -7.97 17.90
CA LEU A 152 3.43 -7.71 18.83
C LEU A 152 3.73 -8.32 20.22
N PRO A 153 4.26 -7.55 21.18
CA PRO A 153 4.53 -8.05 22.52
C PRO A 153 3.23 -8.35 23.28
N GLN A 154 3.29 -9.19 24.31
CA GLN A 154 2.13 -9.55 25.14
C GLN A 154 1.48 -8.33 25.82
N SER A 155 2.27 -7.30 26.12
CA SER A 155 1.78 -6.02 26.67
C SER A 155 0.80 -5.27 25.77
N THR A 156 0.73 -5.60 24.48
CA THR A 156 -0.24 -5.03 23.52
C THR A 156 -1.69 -5.22 23.99
N LYS A 157 -1.99 -6.32 24.70
CA LYS A 157 -3.31 -6.56 25.31
C LYS A 157 -3.76 -5.38 26.19
N PHE A 158 -2.90 -4.94 27.11
CA PHE A 158 -3.22 -3.83 28.02
C PHE A 158 -3.43 -2.51 27.31
N LEU A 159 -2.68 -2.30 26.21
CA LEU A 159 -2.84 -1.12 25.35
C LEU A 159 -4.22 -1.08 24.69
N ILE A 160 -4.69 -2.21 24.18
CA ILE A 160 -6.00 -2.33 23.53
C ILE A 160 -7.13 -2.13 24.55
N GLU A 161 -7.05 -2.77 25.72
CA GLU A 161 -7.99 -2.60 26.83
C GLU A 161 -8.07 -1.13 27.29
N PHE A 162 -6.90 -0.49 27.49
CA PHE A 162 -6.82 0.93 27.83
C PHE A 162 -7.49 1.81 26.75
N SER A 163 -7.19 1.55 25.48
CA SER A 163 -7.78 2.31 24.36
C SER A 163 -9.29 2.18 24.31
N GLY A 164 -9.81 0.98 24.52
CA GLY A 164 -11.24 0.70 24.65
C GLY A 164 -11.89 1.53 25.76
N SER A 165 -11.29 1.52 26.98
CA SER A 165 -11.80 2.26 28.14
C SER A 165 -11.82 3.78 27.96
N MET A 166 -10.94 4.32 27.10
CA MET A 166 -10.86 5.76 26.82
C MET A 166 -11.69 6.21 25.61
N ARG A 167 -12.23 5.28 24.81
CA ARG A 167 -12.92 5.57 23.55
C ARG A 167 -14.08 6.54 23.69
N GLU A 168 -14.95 6.31 24.66
CA GLU A 168 -16.11 7.16 24.92
C GLU A 168 -15.69 8.58 25.38
N LYS A 169 -14.73 8.66 26.30
CA LYS A 169 -14.18 9.93 26.77
C LYS A 169 -13.60 10.76 25.63
N VAL A 170 -12.86 10.14 24.71
CA VAL A 170 -12.28 10.79 23.52
C VAL A 170 -13.38 11.23 22.59
N ALA A 171 -14.43 10.41 22.36
CA ALA A 171 -15.57 10.74 21.51
C ALA A 171 -16.36 11.93 22.06
N ASN A 172 -16.51 12.03 23.36
CA ASN A 172 -17.18 13.14 24.03
C ASN A 172 -16.35 14.43 24.03
N THR A 173 -15.01 14.30 24.11
CA THR A 173 -14.08 15.44 24.07
C THR A 173 -13.94 16.02 22.66
N PHE A 174 -13.86 15.18 21.65
CA PHE A 174 -13.66 15.58 20.26
C PHE A 174 -14.80 15.10 19.37
N LYS A 175 -15.70 15.99 18.96
CA LYS A 175 -16.78 15.64 18.04
C LYS A 175 -16.29 15.29 16.64
N GLN A 176 -15.16 15.89 16.19
CA GLN A 176 -14.57 15.65 14.88
C GLN A 176 -13.76 14.35 14.87
N PHE A 177 -14.07 13.45 13.94
CA PHE A 177 -13.39 12.16 13.77
C PHE A 177 -11.87 12.32 13.62
N ASN A 178 -11.42 13.28 12.80
CA ASN A 178 -10.00 13.52 12.54
C ASN A 178 -9.21 13.86 13.81
N LYS A 179 -9.76 14.70 14.71
CA LYS A 179 -9.09 15.01 15.98
C LYS A 179 -8.93 13.79 16.87
N ARG A 180 -9.94 12.92 16.90
CA ARG A 180 -9.88 11.65 17.64
C ARG A 180 -8.79 10.74 17.10
N ARG A 181 -8.72 10.62 15.76
CA ARG A 181 -7.72 9.80 15.11
C ARG A 181 -6.31 10.31 15.36
N VAL A 182 -6.03 11.59 15.12
CA VAL A 182 -4.70 12.20 15.35
C VAL A 182 -4.26 12.02 16.80
N LEU A 183 -5.17 12.13 17.77
CA LEU A 183 -4.88 11.86 19.19
C LEU A 183 -4.36 10.42 19.37
N TRP A 184 -5.10 9.43 18.83
CA TRP A 184 -4.73 8.01 18.97
C TRP A 184 -3.43 7.68 18.25
N GLU A 185 -3.24 8.18 17.04
CA GLU A 185 -2.00 7.98 16.28
C GLU A 185 -0.80 8.54 17.04
N THR A 186 -0.89 9.77 17.55
CA THR A 186 0.19 10.37 18.36
C THR A 186 0.45 9.57 19.62
N PHE A 187 -0.59 9.05 20.25
CA PHE A 187 -0.47 8.18 21.43
C PHE A 187 0.28 6.89 21.12
N TYR A 188 -0.11 6.18 20.07
CA TYR A 188 0.52 4.91 19.68
C TYR A 188 1.96 5.11 19.18
N GLU A 189 2.25 6.20 18.45
CA GLU A 189 3.62 6.52 18.04
C GLU A 189 4.53 6.76 19.24
N HIS A 190 4.05 7.47 20.25
CA HIS A 190 4.82 7.68 21.47
C HIS A 190 5.13 6.37 22.19
N LEU A 191 4.15 5.48 22.30
CA LEU A 191 4.35 4.17 22.93
C LEU A 191 5.32 3.28 22.15
N SER A 192 5.34 3.35 20.82
CA SER A 192 6.30 2.61 20.00
C SER A 192 7.73 3.06 20.23
N THR A 193 7.92 4.34 20.54
CA THR A 193 9.23 4.94 20.84
C THR A 193 9.69 4.61 22.27
N TYR A 194 8.76 4.58 23.22
CA TYR A 194 9.04 4.33 24.65
C TYR A 194 8.46 2.99 25.10
N LYS A 195 9.12 1.90 24.72
CA LYS A 195 8.63 0.51 24.88
C LYS A 195 8.35 0.07 26.32
N ASN A 196 8.83 0.78 27.33
CA ASN A 196 8.82 0.33 28.75
C ASN A 196 7.95 1.19 29.67
N LEU A 197 6.98 1.94 29.15
CA LEU A 197 6.07 2.71 30.00
C LEU A 197 5.10 1.77 30.72
N ASP A 198 5.00 1.92 32.05
CA ASP A 198 3.96 1.25 32.84
C ASP A 198 2.56 1.86 32.55
N PHE A 199 1.52 1.18 33.02
CA PHE A 199 0.13 1.59 32.78
C PHE A 199 -0.16 3.01 33.29
N ASN A 200 0.40 3.43 34.45
CA ASN A 200 0.16 4.75 35.03
C ASN A 200 0.87 5.83 34.22
N GLN A 201 2.06 5.57 33.73
CA GLN A 201 2.80 6.46 32.85
C GLN A 201 2.06 6.65 31.52
N GLN A 202 1.54 5.59 30.92
CA GLN A 202 0.71 5.64 29.71
C GLN A 202 -0.55 6.49 29.94
N LYS A 203 -1.25 6.28 31.06
CA LYS A 203 -2.45 7.04 31.44
C LYS A 203 -2.14 8.53 31.67
N SER A 204 -1.04 8.83 32.34
CA SER A 204 -0.59 10.21 32.55
C SER A 204 -0.25 10.92 31.25
N PHE A 205 0.53 10.27 30.38
CA PHE A 205 0.85 10.77 29.06
C PHE A 205 -0.40 11.00 28.22
N PHE A 206 -1.34 10.05 28.20
CA PHE A 206 -2.59 10.19 27.46
C PHE A 206 -3.42 11.38 27.95
N LYS A 207 -3.52 11.62 29.26
CA LYS A 207 -4.22 12.78 29.81
C LYS A 207 -3.56 14.11 29.38
N LYS A 208 -2.23 14.16 29.38
CA LYS A 208 -1.46 15.33 28.90
C LYS A 208 -1.73 15.57 27.40
N LEU A 209 -1.68 14.52 26.61
CA LEU A 209 -1.94 14.56 25.17
C LEU A 209 -3.38 15.03 24.87
N LEU A 210 -4.37 14.52 25.61
CA LEU A 210 -5.78 14.90 25.47
C LEU A 210 -5.97 16.44 25.67
N ASN A 211 -5.28 17.01 26.66
CA ASN A 211 -5.35 18.43 26.95
C ASN A 211 -4.61 19.28 25.89
N GLN A 212 -3.49 18.81 25.40
CA GLN A 212 -2.73 19.49 24.34
C GLN A 212 -3.50 19.50 23.00
N HIS A 213 -4.15 18.37 22.64
CA HIS A 213 -4.90 18.23 21.37
C HIS A 213 -6.14 19.12 21.30
N LYS A 214 -6.69 19.58 22.41
CA LYS A 214 -7.76 20.59 22.41
C LYS A 214 -7.34 21.91 21.74
N LYS A 215 -6.04 22.23 21.72
CA LYS A 215 -5.45 23.45 21.17
C LYS A 215 -4.99 23.33 19.71
N LEU A 216 -4.84 22.10 19.16
CA LEU A 216 -4.38 21.88 17.79
C LEU A 216 -5.53 22.07 16.80
N GLN A 217 -5.46 23.13 15.98
CA GLN A 217 -6.53 23.49 15.04
C GLN A 217 -6.14 23.41 13.55
N THR A 218 -4.86 23.30 13.21
CA THR A 218 -4.42 23.36 11.80
C THR A 218 -3.97 22.01 11.29
N GLY A 219 -4.47 21.66 10.10
CA GLY A 219 -3.94 20.56 9.32
C GLY A 219 -2.57 20.92 8.73
N GLU A 220 -2.00 19.99 7.99
CA GLU A 220 -0.71 20.15 7.32
C GLU A 220 -0.76 19.57 5.91
N VAL A 221 0.15 20.04 5.05
CA VAL A 221 0.29 19.55 3.68
C VAL A 221 1.60 18.81 3.52
N PHE A 222 1.54 17.60 2.98
CA PHE A 222 2.71 16.81 2.60
C PHE A 222 2.87 16.88 1.09
N LEU A 223 3.92 17.54 0.63
CA LEU A 223 4.31 17.55 -0.78
C LEU A 223 5.31 16.43 -1.01
N VAL A 224 4.88 15.36 -1.66
CA VAL A 224 5.62 14.08 -1.71
C VAL A 224 5.90 13.67 -3.14
N GLY A 225 7.16 13.33 -3.41
CA GLY A 225 7.57 12.70 -4.67
C GLY A 225 7.26 11.21 -4.66
N ALA A 226 6.55 10.78 -5.70
CA ALA A 226 6.17 9.38 -5.92
C ALA A 226 7.27 8.56 -6.62
N GLY A 227 8.38 9.19 -7.01
CA GLY A 227 9.37 8.51 -7.84
C GLY A 227 8.93 8.34 -9.30
N PRO A 228 9.72 7.60 -10.10
CA PRO A 228 9.55 7.53 -11.56
C PRO A 228 8.54 6.48 -12.03
N GLY A 229 7.97 5.65 -11.15
CA GLY A 229 6.96 4.65 -11.50
C GLY A 229 6.97 3.40 -10.62
N ASP A 230 8.14 2.80 -10.38
CA ASP A 230 8.29 1.63 -9.53
C ASP A 230 8.00 1.97 -8.05
N PRO A 231 7.04 1.28 -7.39
CA PRO A 231 6.72 1.50 -5.99
C PRO A 231 7.89 1.27 -5.02
N GLU A 232 8.82 0.38 -5.34
CA GLU A 232 9.98 0.10 -4.50
C GLU A 232 11.00 1.25 -4.48
N LEU A 233 10.83 2.22 -5.39
CA LEU A 233 11.62 3.45 -5.41
C LEU A 233 11.01 4.59 -4.56
N LEU A 234 9.94 4.33 -3.83
CA LEU A 234 9.44 5.26 -2.83
C LEU A 234 10.43 5.41 -1.68
N THR A 235 10.59 6.64 -1.19
CA THR A 235 11.29 6.82 0.08
C THR A 235 10.45 6.27 1.22
N ILE A 236 11.10 5.75 2.27
CA ILE A 236 10.42 5.27 3.50
C ILE A 236 9.54 6.37 4.09
N ARG A 237 10.01 7.62 4.03
CA ARG A 237 9.24 8.78 4.52
C ARG A 237 7.97 9.00 3.70
N ALA A 238 8.06 8.89 2.38
CA ALA A 238 6.89 8.98 1.51
C ALA A 238 5.85 7.92 1.87
N LEU A 239 6.26 6.65 1.98
CA LEU A 239 5.37 5.53 2.36
C LEU A 239 4.65 5.80 3.69
N HIS A 240 5.36 6.27 4.71
CA HIS A 240 4.76 6.61 6.01
C HIS A 240 3.71 7.72 5.90
N LEU A 241 3.94 8.72 5.04
CA LEU A 241 2.98 9.82 4.86
C LEU A 241 1.77 9.43 4.01
N LEU A 242 1.96 8.54 3.02
CA LEU A 242 0.84 7.95 2.27
C LEU A 242 -0.15 7.26 3.23
N GLN A 243 0.35 6.56 4.24
CA GLN A 243 -0.47 5.85 5.23
C GLN A 243 -1.12 6.79 6.27
N LYS A 244 -0.69 8.05 6.37
CA LYS A 244 -1.22 9.04 7.32
C LYS A 244 -2.19 10.06 6.71
N ALA A 245 -2.24 10.14 5.39
CA ALA A 245 -3.02 11.14 4.68
C ALA A 245 -4.53 10.97 4.87
N ASP A 246 -5.26 12.09 5.03
CA ASP A 246 -6.71 12.14 5.03
C ASP A 246 -7.26 12.35 3.63
N ILE A 247 -6.50 13.12 2.85
CA ILE A 247 -6.80 13.47 1.47
C ILE A 247 -5.52 13.27 0.67
N CYS A 248 -5.63 12.63 -0.48
CA CYS A 248 -4.56 12.51 -1.45
C CYS A 248 -4.95 13.22 -2.73
N ILE A 249 -4.21 14.26 -3.08
CA ILE A 249 -4.34 14.98 -4.36
C ILE A 249 -3.18 14.54 -5.26
N TYR A 250 -3.47 13.89 -6.38
CA TYR A 250 -2.48 13.26 -7.24
C TYR A 250 -2.70 13.55 -8.72
N ASP A 251 -1.66 13.39 -9.54
CA ASP A 251 -1.70 13.55 -11.00
C ASP A 251 -1.54 12.21 -11.74
N ASN A 252 -1.62 12.22 -13.07
CA ASN A 252 -1.58 11.01 -13.88
C ASN A 252 -0.19 10.36 -14.01
N LEU A 253 0.87 10.98 -13.49
CA LEU A 253 2.22 10.41 -13.50
C LEU A 253 2.48 9.47 -12.33
N VAL A 254 1.57 9.44 -11.36
CA VAL A 254 1.64 8.51 -10.23
C VAL A 254 1.06 7.16 -10.64
N SER A 255 1.83 6.10 -10.48
CA SER A 255 1.39 4.74 -10.84
C SER A 255 0.25 4.25 -9.93
N LYS A 256 -0.57 3.33 -10.45
CA LYS A 256 -1.70 2.76 -9.70
C LYS A 256 -1.24 2.00 -8.47
N GLU A 257 -0.14 1.30 -8.58
CA GLU A 257 0.49 0.53 -7.50
C GLU A 257 0.89 1.44 -6.34
N ILE A 258 1.38 2.65 -6.62
CA ILE A 258 1.69 3.65 -5.59
C ILE A 258 0.40 4.22 -4.97
N LEU A 259 -0.64 4.45 -5.76
CA LEU A 259 -1.94 4.91 -5.23
C LEU A 259 -2.59 3.88 -4.30
N GLU A 260 -2.39 2.59 -4.54
CA GLU A 260 -2.85 1.51 -3.67
C GLU A 260 -2.13 1.48 -2.29
N LEU A 261 -0.95 2.10 -2.18
CA LEU A 261 -0.24 2.28 -0.92
C LEU A 261 -0.78 3.44 -0.07
N VAL A 262 -1.62 4.29 -0.62
CA VAL A 262 -2.31 5.32 0.15
C VAL A 262 -3.32 4.66 1.09
N ARG A 263 -3.49 5.22 2.28
CA ARG A 263 -4.46 4.72 3.27
C ARG A 263 -5.85 4.54 2.64
N ARG A 264 -6.48 3.38 2.84
CA ARG A 264 -7.72 2.97 2.15
C ARG A 264 -8.91 3.90 2.34
N ASP A 265 -8.99 4.58 3.48
CA ASP A 265 -10.06 5.52 3.82
C ASP A 265 -9.70 6.98 3.52
N ALA A 266 -8.55 7.24 2.88
CA ALA A 266 -8.21 8.57 2.40
C ALA A 266 -9.12 8.97 1.22
N HIS A 267 -9.54 10.24 1.20
CA HIS A 267 -10.28 10.78 0.07
C HIS A 267 -9.34 11.09 -1.10
N MET A 268 -9.52 10.40 -2.21
CA MET A 268 -8.67 10.51 -3.40
C MET A 268 -9.19 11.60 -4.34
N ILE A 269 -8.35 12.57 -4.71
CA ILE A 269 -8.69 13.65 -5.64
C ILE A 269 -7.69 13.63 -6.80
N TYR A 270 -8.18 13.34 -7.99
CA TYR A 270 -7.38 13.41 -9.20
C TYR A 270 -7.23 14.86 -9.67
N ALA A 271 -6.00 15.32 -9.86
CA ALA A 271 -5.65 16.68 -10.27
C ALA A 271 -4.93 16.73 -11.62
N GLY A 272 -4.95 15.65 -12.40
CA GLY A 272 -4.36 15.58 -13.74
C GLY A 272 -5.31 16.02 -14.85
N LYS A 273 -4.80 16.05 -16.11
CA LYS A 273 -5.62 16.30 -17.30
C LYS A 273 -6.48 15.08 -17.63
N LEU A 274 -7.79 15.22 -17.64
CA LEU A 274 -8.69 14.26 -18.28
C LEU A 274 -8.83 14.62 -19.78
N ARG A 275 -8.91 13.61 -20.65
CA ARG A 275 -8.91 13.80 -22.12
C ARG A 275 -10.02 14.71 -22.65
N ASP A 276 -11.12 14.89 -21.92
CA ASP A 276 -12.32 15.57 -22.41
C ASP A 276 -12.93 16.61 -21.45
N ASN A 277 -12.26 16.98 -20.34
CA ASN A 277 -12.79 18.00 -19.43
C ASN A 277 -11.69 18.76 -18.68
N HIS A 278 -11.94 20.04 -18.47
CA HIS A 278 -11.14 21.07 -17.81
C HIS A 278 -10.00 20.55 -16.92
N THR A 279 -8.76 20.85 -17.34
CA THR A 279 -7.58 20.72 -16.49
C THR A 279 -7.82 21.51 -15.22
N ILE A 280 -7.68 20.89 -14.06
CA ILE A 280 -7.61 21.67 -12.82
C ILE A 280 -6.38 22.56 -12.94
N GLU A 281 -6.60 23.88 -13.00
CA GLU A 281 -5.52 24.85 -13.06
C GLU A 281 -4.68 24.78 -11.78
N GLN A 282 -3.39 25.14 -11.88
CA GLN A 282 -2.50 25.12 -10.71
C GLN A 282 -3.08 25.90 -9.52
N ASN A 283 -3.74 27.01 -9.80
CA ASN A 283 -4.40 27.84 -8.77
C ASN A 283 -5.52 27.09 -8.04
N GLU A 284 -6.26 26.25 -8.74
CA GLU A 284 -7.31 25.44 -8.13
C GLU A 284 -6.72 24.32 -7.26
N ILE A 285 -5.60 23.71 -7.68
CA ILE A 285 -4.87 22.75 -6.85
C ILE A 285 -4.42 23.44 -5.56
N ASN A 286 -3.84 24.62 -5.64
CA ASN A 286 -3.40 25.38 -4.45
C ASN A 286 -4.58 25.71 -3.52
N LYS A 287 -5.73 26.12 -4.07
CA LYS A 287 -6.96 26.34 -3.30
C LYS A 287 -7.45 25.08 -2.60
N LEU A 288 -7.39 23.91 -3.26
CA LEU A 288 -7.77 22.64 -2.64
C LEU A 288 -6.84 22.27 -1.48
N LEU A 289 -5.52 22.39 -1.64
CA LEU A 289 -4.54 22.16 -0.59
C LEU A 289 -4.85 23.01 0.64
N ILE A 290 -5.05 24.33 0.44
CA ILE A 290 -5.36 25.30 1.48
C ILE A 290 -6.70 25.00 2.17
N LYS A 291 -7.75 24.75 1.36
CA LYS A 291 -9.11 24.45 1.84
C LYS A 291 -9.13 23.28 2.82
N TYR A 292 -8.47 22.20 2.47
CA TYR A 292 -8.48 21.00 3.29
C TYR A 292 -7.55 21.09 4.50
N ALA A 293 -6.40 21.72 4.35
CA ALA A 293 -5.51 22.00 5.49
C ALA A 293 -6.18 22.90 6.54
N LYS A 294 -6.91 23.96 6.12
CA LYS A 294 -7.69 24.82 7.03
C LYS A 294 -8.80 24.06 7.77
N LYS A 295 -9.29 22.95 7.23
CA LYS A 295 -10.24 22.04 7.92
C LYS A 295 -9.56 21.12 8.94
N GLY A 296 -8.26 21.26 9.16
CA GLY A 296 -7.49 20.42 10.09
C GLY A 296 -7.12 19.05 9.56
N LEU A 297 -7.15 18.85 8.22
CA LEU A 297 -6.84 17.59 7.56
C LEU A 297 -5.36 17.52 7.17
N ARG A 298 -4.82 16.30 7.14
CA ARG A 298 -3.50 15.99 6.56
C ARG A 298 -3.66 15.77 5.07
N VAL A 299 -3.18 16.70 4.28
CA VAL A 299 -3.33 16.72 2.83
C VAL A 299 -2.04 16.23 2.19
N LEU A 300 -2.08 15.10 1.51
CA LEU A 300 -1.01 14.59 0.70
C LEU A 300 -1.15 15.13 -0.73
N ARG A 301 -0.15 15.89 -1.18
CA ARG A 301 0.04 16.20 -2.60
C ARG A 301 1.08 15.26 -3.16
N LEU A 302 0.64 14.26 -3.91
CA LEU A 302 1.50 13.21 -4.49
C LEU A 302 1.81 13.53 -5.94
N LYS A 303 3.10 13.61 -6.28
CA LYS A 303 3.60 14.05 -7.60
C LYS A 303 4.55 13.01 -8.18
N GLY A 304 4.42 12.71 -9.47
CA GLY A 304 5.37 11.84 -10.16
C GLY A 304 6.80 12.40 -10.11
N GLY A 305 7.80 11.54 -9.96
CA GLY A 305 9.21 11.93 -9.80
C GLY A 305 9.48 12.65 -8.49
N ASP A 306 10.11 13.82 -8.59
CA ASP A 306 10.44 14.72 -7.48
C ASP A 306 9.64 16.03 -7.57
N PRO A 307 9.07 16.56 -6.46
CA PRO A 307 8.25 17.77 -6.48
C PRO A 307 8.98 19.03 -6.96
N PHE A 308 10.30 19.10 -6.74
CA PHE A 308 11.10 20.29 -7.04
C PHE A 308 11.86 20.22 -8.36
N ILE A 309 11.82 19.06 -9.05
CA ILE A 309 12.42 18.91 -10.39
C ILE A 309 11.31 18.96 -11.44
N PHE A 310 11.11 20.12 -12.06
CA PHE A 310 10.05 20.40 -13.04
C PHE A 310 8.63 20.03 -12.59
N GLY A 311 8.42 19.94 -11.26
CA GLY A 311 7.15 19.56 -10.64
C GLY A 311 6.32 20.72 -10.12
N ARG A 312 6.74 21.98 -10.26
CA ARG A 312 6.07 23.19 -9.76
C ARG A 312 5.85 23.21 -8.24
N GLY A 313 6.57 22.37 -7.49
CA GLY A 313 6.41 22.27 -6.04
C GLY A 313 6.73 23.57 -5.31
N GLY A 314 7.65 24.40 -5.83
CA GLY A 314 7.96 25.70 -5.28
C GLY A 314 6.76 26.65 -5.30
N GLU A 315 5.95 26.64 -6.36
CA GLU A 315 4.74 27.47 -6.48
C GLU A 315 3.68 27.04 -5.44
N GLU A 316 3.48 25.71 -5.29
CA GLU A 316 2.54 25.15 -4.29
C GLU A 316 2.95 25.54 -2.87
N ILE A 317 4.25 25.46 -2.53
CA ILE A 317 4.77 25.82 -1.21
C ILE A 317 4.66 27.32 -0.93
N SER A 318 4.98 28.17 -1.89
CA SER A 318 4.88 29.63 -1.73
C SER A 318 3.46 30.04 -1.34
N GLU A 319 2.47 29.44 -1.95
CA GLU A 319 1.06 29.70 -1.65
C GLU A 319 0.66 29.21 -0.24
N LEU A 320 1.14 28.01 0.16
CA LEU A 320 0.91 27.48 1.51
C LEU A 320 1.53 28.39 2.60
N MET A 321 2.74 28.92 2.34
CA MET A 321 3.43 29.83 3.25
C MET A 321 2.65 31.13 3.44
N SER A 322 2.12 31.72 2.37
CA SER A 322 1.29 32.92 2.41
C SER A 322 0.08 32.77 3.34
N GLN A 323 -0.45 31.56 3.41
CA GLN A 323 -1.62 31.19 4.23
C GLN A 323 -1.24 30.62 5.61
N LYS A 324 0.05 30.64 6.00
CA LYS A 324 0.58 30.12 7.27
C LYS A 324 0.19 28.65 7.53
N ILE A 325 0.10 27.85 6.47
CA ILE A 325 -0.19 26.43 6.56
C ILE A 325 1.11 25.67 6.77
N LYS A 326 1.12 24.74 7.74
CA LYS A 326 2.25 23.83 7.94
C LYS A 326 2.40 22.90 6.77
N PHE A 327 3.62 22.69 6.32
CA PHE A 327 3.90 21.75 5.25
C PHE A 327 5.22 21.01 5.49
N GLN A 328 5.36 19.89 4.80
CA GLN A 328 6.58 19.12 4.71
C GLN A 328 6.81 18.73 3.24
N VAL A 329 8.05 18.86 2.77
CA VAL A 329 8.45 18.39 1.46
C VAL A 329 9.25 17.09 1.63
N VAL A 330 8.88 16.07 0.87
CA VAL A 330 9.58 14.78 0.83
C VAL A 330 10.04 14.56 -0.61
N PRO A 331 11.35 14.52 -0.85
CA PRO A 331 11.86 14.26 -2.19
C PRO A 331 11.47 12.86 -2.68
N GLY A 332 11.37 12.75 -4.00
CA GLY A 332 11.27 11.47 -4.69
C GLY A 332 12.46 11.24 -5.60
N ILE A 333 12.65 10.02 -6.08
CA ILE A 333 13.63 9.77 -7.12
C ILE A 333 13.15 10.45 -8.40
N THR A 334 13.88 11.47 -8.84
CA THR A 334 13.53 12.18 -10.08
C THR A 334 13.66 11.27 -11.29
N SER A 335 12.83 11.46 -12.30
CA SER A 335 12.81 10.63 -13.51
C SER A 335 14.19 10.58 -14.21
N ALA A 336 14.97 11.65 -14.20
CA ALA A 336 16.33 11.62 -14.74
C ALA A 336 17.17 10.52 -14.09
N SER A 337 17.20 10.43 -12.78
CA SER A 337 17.99 9.44 -12.03
C SER A 337 17.40 8.03 -12.14
N GLY A 338 16.10 7.86 -11.85
CA GLY A 338 15.48 6.53 -11.83
C GLY A 338 15.44 5.89 -13.21
N VAL A 339 14.96 6.64 -14.21
CA VAL A 339 14.84 6.13 -15.58
C VAL A 339 16.21 5.82 -16.19
N SER A 340 17.22 6.65 -15.96
CA SER A 340 18.57 6.41 -16.48
C SER A 340 19.20 5.14 -15.88
N ALA A 341 19.02 4.91 -14.58
CA ALA A 341 19.50 3.70 -13.91
C ALA A 341 18.83 2.44 -14.50
N TYR A 342 17.51 2.43 -14.65
CA TYR A 342 16.76 1.31 -15.21
C TYR A 342 17.00 1.13 -16.73
N ALA A 343 17.32 2.21 -17.43
CA ALA A 343 17.74 2.11 -18.82
C ALA A 343 19.19 1.63 -18.98
N GLY A 344 19.97 1.47 -17.92
CA GLY A 344 21.39 1.13 -17.99
C GLY A 344 22.22 2.23 -18.67
N ILE A 345 21.92 3.50 -18.38
CA ILE A 345 22.60 4.67 -18.95
C ILE A 345 23.02 5.57 -17.78
N PRO A 346 24.25 5.49 -17.27
CA PRO A 346 24.70 6.39 -16.22
C PRO A 346 24.73 7.83 -16.71
N LEU A 347 24.19 8.77 -15.94
CA LEU A 347 24.17 10.18 -16.35
C LEU A 347 25.56 10.83 -16.31
N THR A 348 26.47 10.30 -15.51
CA THR A 348 27.88 10.72 -15.43
C THR A 348 28.79 9.51 -15.56
N HIS A 349 29.95 9.71 -16.17
CA HIS A 349 30.97 8.68 -16.32
C HIS A 349 32.34 9.34 -16.53
N ARG A 350 33.39 8.82 -15.89
CA ARG A 350 34.74 9.41 -15.95
C ARG A 350 35.18 9.71 -17.39
N ASP A 351 34.95 8.81 -18.33
CA ASP A 351 35.41 8.91 -19.70
C ASP A 351 34.42 9.54 -20.68
N PHE A 352 33.12 9.61 -20.33
CA PHE A 352 32.08 10.01 -21.28
C PHE A 352 31.31 11.27 -20.86
N SER A 353 31.19 11.57 -19.58
CA SER A 353 30.41 12.70 -19.12
C SER A 353 30.75 13.11 -17.69
N GLN A 354 31.27 14.32 -17.53
CA GLN A 354 31.63 14.90 -16.23
C GLN A 354 30.58 15.88 -15.69
N SER A 355 29.59 16.20 -16.53
CA SER A 355 28.48 17.08 -16.15
C SER A 355 27.15 16.56 -16.69
N CYS A 356 26.07 16.87 -15.95
CA CYS A 356 24.72 16.53 -16.37
C CYS A 356 23.82 17.74 -16.22
N ILE A 357 23.09 18.07 -17.29
CA ILE A 357 22.14 19.19 -17.31
C ILE A 357 20.73 18.64 -17.49
N PHE A 358 19.81 19.12 -16.65
CA PHE A 358 18.38 18.86 -16.78
C PHE A 358 17.71 20.06 -17.44
N ILE A 359 16.97 19.82 -18.50
CA ILE A 359 16.18 20.83 -19.19
C ILE A 359 14.74 20.35 -19.37
N THR A 360 13.83 21.29 -19.58
CA THR A 360 12.43 20.98 -19.96
C THR A 360 12.21 21.21 -21.44
N GLY A 361 11.59 20.27 -22.11
CA GLY A 361 11.10 20.41 -23.47
C GLY A 361 9.67 20.97 -23.57
N HIS A 362 9.11 21.43 -22.44
CA HIS A 362 7.79 22.06 -22.43
C HIS A 362 7.87 23.48 -22.98
N GLU A 363 7.12 23.74 -24.05
CA GLU A 363 7.02 25.06 -24.66
C GLU A 363 6.04 25.92 -23.86
N LYS A 364 6.44 27.13 -23.51
CA LYS A 364 5.55 28.18 -23.04
C LYS A 364 5.42 29.20 -24.16
N GLU A 365 4.20 29.43 -24.59
CA GLU A 365 3.91 30.37 -25.71
C GLU A 365 4.60 29.99 -27.02
N GLY A 366 4.81 28.68 -27.28
CA GLY A 366 5.36 28.18 -28.55
C GLY A 366 6.89 28.26 -28.65
N ASP A 367 7.60 28.67 -27.60
CA ASP A 367 9.06 28.75 -27.62
C ASP A 367 9.75 28.02 -26.44
N LEU A 368 10.89 27.37 -26.76
CA LEU A 368 11.77 26.74 -25.79
C LEU A 368 12.80 27.77 -25.32
N LYS A 369 12.59 28.35 -24.16
CA LYS A 369 13.53 29.31 -23.56
C LYS A 369 14.76 28.61 -22.98
N VAL A 370 15.56 27.99 -23.87
CA VAL A 370 16.78 27.25 -23.52
C VAL A 370 17.98 27.95 -24.18
N ASN A 371 19.04 28.13 -23.42
CA ASN A 371 20.32 28.61 -23.97
C ASN A 371 21.04 27.42 -24.65
N TRP A 372 20.79 27.23 -25.95
CA TRP A 372 21.27 26.09 -26.73
C TRP A 372 22.81 26.04 -26.84
N GLU A 373 23.47 27.19 -26.93
CA GLU A 373 24.95 27.28 -27.02
C GLU A 373 25.64 26.62 -25.83
N ARG A 374 25.10 26.81 -24.62
CA ARG A 374 25.60 26.19 -23.40
C ARG A 374 25.44 24.66 -23.34
N LEU A 375 24.59 24.11 -24.17
CA LEU A 375 24.32 22.67 -24.20
C LEU A 375 25.30 21.89 -25.07
N ASN A 376 26.11 22.57 -25.91
CA ASN A 376 27.11 21.92 -26.76
C ASN A 376 28.48 21.83 -26.08
N ALA A 377 28.54 21.51 -24.79
CA ALA A 377 29.78 21.28 -24.08
C ALA A 377 30.29 19.84 -24.27
N GLN A 378 31.62 19.69 -24.33
CA GLN A 378 32.23 18.36 -24.36
C GLN A 378 31.99 17.62 -23.04
N ASN A 379 31.89 16.30 -23.09
CA ASN A 379 31.72 15.43 -21.91
C ASN A 379 30.53 15.84 -21.03
N GLN A 380 29.42 16.19 -21.64
CA GLN A 380 28.18 16.55 -20.97
C GLN A 380 27.02 15.61 -21.34
N THR A 381 26.19 15.28 -20.37
CA THR A 381 24.92 14.60 -20.59
C THR A 381 23.78 15.59 -20.46
N ILE A 382 22.84 15.57 -21.40
CA ILE A 382 21.63 16.37 -21.35
C ILE A 382 20.45 15.44 -21.13
N VAL A 383 19.65 15.73 -20.09
CA VAL A 383 18.38 15.02 -19.83
C VAL A 383 17.24 15.99 -20.05
N VAL A 384 16.32 15.61 -20.97
CA VAL A 384 15.19 16.45 -21.32
C VAL A 384 13.89 15.85 -20.75
N TYR A 385 13.25 16.60 -19.86
CA TYR A 385 11.91 16.32 -19.37
C TYR A 385 10.86 16.86 -20.33
N MET A 386 9.74 16.16 -20.47
CA MET A 386 8.61 16.59 -21.32
C MET A 386 9.01 16.90 -22.78
N GLY A 387 10.13 16.30 -23.26
CA GLY A 387 10.74 16.66 -24.54
C GLY A 387 10.18 15.91 -25.74
N LEU A 388 9.26 14.96 -25.58
CA LEU A 388 8.85 14.10 -26.70
C LEU A 388 8.09 14.87 -27.79
N HIS A 389 7.21 15.79 -27.41
CA HIS A 389 6.47 16.63 -28.37
C HIS A 389 7.40 17.60 -29.12
N SER A 390 8.38 18.14 -28.44
CA SER A 390 9.34 19.11 -28.99
C SER A 390 10.60 18.45 -29.53
N LEU A 391 10.62 17.11 -29.68
CA LEU A 391 11.82 16.35 -30.05
C LEU A 391 12.49 16.85 -31.35
N ALA A 392 11.70 17.12 -32.37
CA ALA A 392 12.21 17.66 -33.67
C ALA A 392 12.91 19.02 -33.48
N LYS A 393 12.29 19.94 -32.73
CA LYS A 393 12.85 21.26 -32.42
C LYS A 393 14.12 21.16 -31.56
N ILE A 394 14.12 20.29 -30.55
CA ILE A 394 15.29 20.03 -29.69
C ILE A 394 16.47 19.52 -30.52
N THR A 395 16.25 18.51 -31.35
CA THR A 395 17.32 17.92 -32.18
C THR A 395 17.85 18.91 -33.19
N THR A 396 17.00 19.70 -33.85
CA THR A 396 17.38 20.72 -34.80
C THR A 396 18.24 21.81 -34.15
N ASN A 397 17.83 22.34 -33.00
CA ASN A 397 18.56 23.37 -32.27
C ASN A 397 19.93 22.88 -31.79
N LEU A 398 20.02 21.66 -31.23
CA LEU A 398 21.28 21.09 -30.79
C LEU A 398 22.27 20.92 -31.97
N ILE A 399 21.79 20.49 -33.13
CA ILE A 399 22.61 20.39 -34.35
C ILE A 399 23.03 21.76 -34.83
N ALA A 400 22.14 22.76 -34.81
CA ALA A 400 22.43 24.13 -35.25
C ALA A 400 23.53 24.79 -34.43
N VAL A 401 23.63 24.50 -33.13
CA VAL A 401 24.73 24.99 -32.26
C VAL A 401 25.99 24.14 -32.32
N GLY A 402 26.10 23.23 -33.32
CA GLY A 402 27.33 22.45 -33.57
C GLY A 402 27.40 21.07 -32.93
N MET A 403 26.32 20.59 -32.28
CA MET A 403 26.35 19.21 -31.78
C MET A 403 26.35 18.21 -32.94
N ALA A 404 27.17 17.18 -32.86
CA ALA A 404 27.32 16.20 -33.91
C ALA A 404 26.00 15.49 -34.26
N LYS A 405 25.66 15.38 -35.53
CA LYS A 405 24.43 14.70 -36.04
C LYS A 405 24.36 13.23 -35.58
N ASN A 406 25.49 12.59 -35.35
CA ASN A 406 25.61 11.21 -34.87
C ASN A 406 25.67 11.12 -33.32
N MET A 407 25.54 12.22 -32.58
CA MET A 407 25.47 12.21 -31.11
C MET A 407 24.38 11.23 -30.66
N PRO A 408 24.73 10.29 -29.75
CA PRO A 408 23.78 9.32 -29.24
C PRO A 408 22.68 9.96 -28.40
N ILE A 409 21.47 9.48 -28.61
CA ILE A 409 20.28 9.82 -27.83
C ILE A 409 19.52 8.55 -27.47
N ALA A 410 19.03 8.48 -26.26
CA ALA A 410 18.05 7.49 -25.81
C ALA A 410 16.71 8.17 -25.49
N VAL A 411 15.62 7.57 -25.93
CA VAL A 411 14.27 7.93 -25.54
C VAL A 411 13.71 6.78 -24.69
N VAL A 412 13.38 7.07 -23.45
CA VAL A 412 12.89 6.05 -22.50
C VAL A 412 11.46 6.36 -22.14
N GLN A 413 10.55 5.54 -22.64
CA GLN A 413 9.12 5.60 -22.34
C GLN A 413 8.81 4.76 -21.11
N GLU A 414 7.90 5.23 -20.24
CA GLU A 414 7.40 4.54 -19.03
C GLU A 414 8.50 3.89 -18.19
N GLY A 415 9.61 4.65 -18.02
CA GLY A 415 10.80 4.15 -17.32
C GLY A 415 10.50 3.65 -15.93
N THR A 416 11.27 2.64 -15.48
CA THR A 416 11.15 1.91 -14.21
C THR A 416 9.93 1.01 -14.06
N THR A 417 9.03 0.99 -15.03
CA THR A 417 7.85 0.11 -15.03
C THR A 417 8.10 -1.14 -15.88
N GLN A 418 7.22 -2.14 -15.75
CA GLN A 418 7.25 -3.34 -16.62
C GLN A 418 7.02 -3.02 -18.10
N ASN A 419 6.43 -1.85 -18.41
CA ASN A 419 6.17 -1.39 -19.78
C ASN A 419 7.30 -0.53 -20.33
N GLN A 420 8.44 -0.43 -19.65
CA GLN A 420 9.57 0.39 -20.08
C GLN A 420 10.02 0.03 -21.48
N LYS A 421 10.11 1.05 -22.36
CA LYS A 421 10.70 0.93 -23.71
C LYS A 421 11.87 1.87 -23.84
N VAL A 422 13.00 1.38 -24.37
CA VAL A 422 14.22 2.16 -24.54
C VAL A 422 14.62 2.16 -26.02
N LEU A 423 14.41 3.29 -26.67
CA LEU A 423 14.84 3.54 -28.05
C LEU A 423 16.22 4.24 -28.04
N VAL A 424 17.23 3.63 -28.64
CA VAL A 424 18.54 4.24 -28.84
C VAL A 424 18.72 4.62 -30.30
N SER A 425 19.18 5.86 -30.54
CA SER A 425 19.37 6.42 -31.88
C SER A 425 20.46 7.49 -31.90
N THR A 426 20.50 8.31 -32.94
CA THR A 426 21.30 9.52 -33.06
C THR A 426 20.41 10.73 -33.25
N LEU A 427 20.89 11.94 -32.97
CA LEU A 427 20.12 13.17 -33.13
C LEU A 427 19.44 13.28 -34.49
N SER A 428 20.17 12.91 -35.55
CA SER A 428 19.62 13.00 -36.94
C SER A 428 18.54 11.97 -37.26
N ARG A 429 18.43 10.87 -36.52
CA ARG A 429 17.54 9.75 -36.86
C ARG A 429 16.42 9.53 -35.82
N VAL A 430 16.52 10.11 -34.65
CA VAL A 430 15.63 9.80 -33.53
C VAL A 430 14.18 10.18 -33.80
N VAL A 431 13.93 11.31 -34.47
CA VAL A 431 12.55 11.79 -34.79
C VAL A 431 11.81 10.75 -35.58
N LYS A 432 12.42 10.26 -36.69
CA LYS A 432 11.81 9.20 -37.51
C LYS A 432 11.61 7.92 -36.72
N LYS A 433 12.60 7.47 -35.97
CA LYS A 433 12.51 6.24 -35.19
C LYS A 433 11.42 6.28 -34.11
N VAL A 434 11.26 7.41 -33.43
CA VAL A 434 10.18 7.61 -32.44
C VAL A 434 8.80 7.46 -33.09
N ALA A 435 8.64 7.99 -34.32
CA ALA A 435 7.39 7.83 -35.08
C ALA A 435 7.17 6.37 -35.50
N ASP A 436 8.20 5.73 -36.08
CA ASP A 436 8.15 4.34 -36.55
C ASP A 436 7.82 3.36 -35.41
N GLU A 437 8.47 3.52 -34.23
CA GLU A 437 8.27 2.68 -33.06
C GLU A 437 7.11 3.10 -32.16
N LYS A 438 6.37 4.16 -32.57
CA LYS A 438 5.19 4.68 -31.86
C LYS A 438 5.44 4.94 -30.37
N ILE A 439 6.59 5.53 -30.04
CA ILE A 439 6.94 5.91 -28.68
C ILE A 439 5.97 7.00 -28.19
N LYS A 440 5.49 6.87 -26.96
CA LYS A 440 4.48 7.76 -26.34
C LYS A 440 4.99 8.39 -25.04
N SER A 441 4.34 9.46 -24.64
CA SER A 441 4.51 10.02 -23.28
C SER A 441 3.83 9.12 -22.22
N PRO A 442 4.38 9.07 -20.98
CA PRO A 442 5.54 9.84 -20.51
C PRO A 442 6.88 9.25 -21.00
N ALA A 443 7.80 10.12 -21.37
CA ALA A 443 9.14 9.72 -21.80
C ALA A 443 10.22 10.73 -21.37
N ILE A 444 11.43 10.23 -21.13
CA ILE A 444 12.64 11.02 -20.85
C ILE A 444 13.59 10.87 -22.03
N LEU A 445 14.26 11.98 -22.44
CA LEU A 445 15.32 11.94 -23.42
C LEU A 445 16.66 12.05 -22.70
N ILE A 446 17.64 11.21 -23.08
CA ILE A 446 19.02 11.25 -22.56
C ILE A 446 19.94 11.40 -23.76
N ILE A 447 20.69 12.49 -23.82
CA ILE A 447 21.56 12.84 -24.94
C ILE A 447 23.01 12.90 -24.45
N GLY A 448 23.91 12.20 -25.12
CA GLY A 448 25.33 12.18 -24.77
C GLY A 448 26.00 10.83 -25.01
N ASN A 449 27.33 10.82 -24.95
CA ASN A 449 28.14 9.63 -25.18
C ASN A 449 27.87 8.50 -24.15
N VAL A 450 27.34 8.82 -23.00
CA VAL A 450 26.94 7.84 -21.96
C VAL A 450 25.90 6.83 -22.46
N VAL A 451 25.10 7.19 -23.47
CA VAL A 451 24.11 6.30 -24.07
C VAL A 451 24.74 5.05 -24.69
N LYS A 452 26.02 5.15 -25.15
CA LYS A 452 26.76 4.00 -25.66
C LYS A 452 27.01 2.89 -24.62
N LEU A 453 27.02 3.27 -23.35
CA LEU A 453 27.28 2.33 -22.24
C LEU A 453 26.13 1.34 -22.04
N ARG A 454 24.90 1.68 -22.41
CA ARG A 454 23.77 0.78 -22.30
C ARG A 454 24.04 -0.61 -22.90
N LYS A 455 24.77 -0.71 -23.99
CA LYS A 455 25.09 -1.99 -24.60
C LYS A 455 25.83 -2.96 -23.64
N LYS A 456 26.56 -2.41 -22.67
CA LYS A 456 27.39 -3.19 -21.72
C LYS A 456 26.70 -3.39 -20.36
N ILE A 457 25.87 -2.42 -19.94
CA ILE A 457 25.36 -2.38 -18.57
C ILE A 457 23.82 -2.43 -18.48
N LYS A 458 23.15 -2.82 -19.59
CA LYS A 458 21.71 -3.10 -19.54
C LYS A 458 21.44 -4.26 -18.58
N TRP A 459 20.59 -4.06 -17.57
CA TRP A 459 20.20 -5.05 -16.57
C TRP A 459 18.67 -5.18 -16.44
N PHE A 460 17.93 -4.16 -16.80
CA PHE A 460 16.46 -4.15 -16.80
C PHE A 460 15.94 -4.18 -18.23
N ASN A 461 14.77 -4.74 -18.49
CA ASN A 461 14.18 -5.05 -19.81
C ASN A 461 14.29 -3.95 -20.88
#